data_b99d3452cce3f28f21893c153f8c3db5
#
_entry.id   b99d3452cce3f28f21893c153f8c3db5
#
_cell.length_a   1.000
_cell.length_b   1.000
_cell.length_c   1.000
_cell.angle_alpha   90.00
_cell.angle_beta   90.00
_cell.angle_gamma   90.00
#
_symmetry.space_group_name_H-M   'P 1'
#
loop_
_entity.id
_entity.type
_entity.pdbx_description
1 polymer ?
#
loop_
_entity_poly.entity_id
_entity_poly.type
_entity_poly.pdbx_seq_one_letter_code
_entity_poly.pdbx_strand_id
1 'polypeptide(L)' 'MTDIDFRSWLTEDLEDLVDQLTKDRIRAETYSDRAELNKSIIAIERELELRKKNEWIFL' A
#
# COMPACT_ATOMS: atom_id res chain seq x y z
N MET A 1 14.33 6.21 11.95
CA MET A 1 13.51 6.59 11.26
C MET A 1 13.35 6.10 10.01
N THR A 2 12.28 5.83 9.57
CA THR A 2 12.22 4.99 8.55
C THR A 2 11.09 5.28 7.70
N ASP A 3 11.30 6.10 6.75
CA ASP A 3 10.34 6.25 5.71
C ASP A 3 10.56 5.11 4.77
N ILE A 4 9.64 4.21 4.71
CA ILE A 4 9.71 3.13 3.76
C ILE A 4 9.46 3.69 2.38
N ASP A 5 10.43 3.50 1.48
CA ASP A 5 10.29 4.00 0.13
C ASP A 5 9.72 2.91 -0.76
N PHE A 6 8.43 2.96 -0.97
CA PHE A 6 7.74 1.97 -1.80
C PHE A 6 8.09 2.05 -3.28
N ARG A 7 8.76 3.12 -3.71
CA ARG A 7 9.12 3.25 -5.12
C ARG A 7 10.14 2.21 -5.57
N SER A 8 10.89 1.65 -4.63
CA SER A 8 11.86 0.62 -4.94
C SER A 8 11.27 -0.79 -4.93
N TRP A 9 10.01 -0.92 -4.52
CA TRP A 9 9.36 -2.22 -4.42
C TRP A 9 8.79 -2.64 -5.76
N LEU A 10 8.75 -3.93 -6.04
CA LEU A 10 8.10 -4.45 -7.23
C LEU A 10 6.58 -4.31 -7.06
N THR A 11 5.89 -4.14 -8.18
CA THR A 11 4.43 -4.01 -8.16
C THR A 11 3.76 -5.22 -7.50
N GLU A 12 4.26 -6.42 -7.80
CA GLU A 12 3.72 -7.65 -7.20
C GLU A 12 3.87 -7.64 -5.67
N ASP A 13 5.01 -7.19 -5.20
CA ASP A 13 5.26 -7.12 -3.76
C ASP A 13 4.33 -6.13 -3.09
N LEU A 14 4.07 -5.00 -3.73
CA LEU A 14 3.14 -4.01 -3.20
C LEU A 14 1.71 -4.56 -3.15
N GLU A 15 1.31 -5.27 -4.18
CA GLU A 15 -0.02 -5.87 -4.21
C GLU A 15 -0.19 -6.92 -3.11
N ASP A 16 0.82 -7.74 -2.91
CA ASP A 16 0.81 -8.74 -1.85
C ASP A 16 0.74 -8.08 -0.48
N LEU A 17 1.49 -6.99 -0.30
CA LEU A 17 1.49 -6.28 0.98
C LEU A 17 0.14 -5.65 1.27
N VAL A 18 -0.49 -5.04 0.26
CA VAL A 18 -1.83 -4.47 0.42
C VAL A 18 -2.83 -5.55 0.82
N ASP A 19 -2.76 -6.71 0.20
CA ASP A 19 -3.65 -7.82 0.52
C ASP A 19 -3.45 -8.26 1.98
N GLN A 20 -2.20 -8.40 2.40
CA GLN A 20 -1.87 -8.78 3.76
C GLN A 20 -2.36 -7.75 4.76
N LEU A 21 -2.12 -6.47 4.49
CA LEU A 21 -2.54 -5.40 5.38
C LEU A 21 -4.06 -5.29 5.46
N THR A 22 -4.75 -5.55 4.35
CA THR A 22 -6.21 -5.54 4.33
C THR A 22 -6.76 -6.65 5.24
N LYS A 23 -6.17 -7.83 5.20
CA LYS A 23 -6.56 -8.92 6.09
C LYS A 23 -6.30 -8.57 7.55
N ASP A 24 -5.15 -7.95 7.81
CA ASP A 24 -4.82 -7.52 9.16
C ASP A 24 -5.79 -6.46 9.66
N ARG A 25 -6.20 -5.55 8.78
CA ARG A 25 -7.18 -4.51 9.14
C ARG A 25 -8.51 -5.11 9.55
N ILE A 26 -8.95 -6.15 8.86
CA ILE A 26 -10.21 -6.83 9.19
C ILE A 26 -10.11 -7.48 10.57
N ARG A 27 -8.93 -7.99 10.93
CA ARG A 27 -8.70 -8.64 12.22
C ARG A 27 -8.43 -7.65 13.35
N ALA A 28 -8.07 -6.41 13.02
CA ALA A 28 -7.71 -5.42 14.04
C ALA A 28 -8.89 -5.15 14.96
N GLU A 29 -8.64 -5.22 16.27
CA GLU A 29 -9.68 -5.03 17.26
C GLU A 29 -9.87 -3.58 17.70
N THR A 30 -8.81 -2.78 17.60
CA THR A 30 -8.88 -1.40 18.04
C THR A 30 -8.90 -0.44 16.87
N TYR A 31 -9.50 0.73 17.12
CA TYR A 31 -9.55 1.78 16.12
C TYR A 31 -8.14 2.26 15.73
N SER A 32 -7.26 2.39 16.72
CA SER A 32 -5.89 2.83 16.47
C SER A 32 -5.15 1.90 15.51
N ASP A 33 -5.30 0.60 15.70
CA ASP A 33 -4.65 -0.38 14.84
C ASP A 33 -5.18 -0.29 13.42
N ARG A 34 -6.48 -0.15 13.27
CA ARG A 34 -7.10 0.01 11.95
C ARG A 34 -6.61 1.27 11.26
N ALA A 35 -6.49 2.36 11.99
CA ALA A 35 -6.05 3.63 11.43
C ALA A 35 -4.62 3.54 10.91
N GLU A 36 -3.73 2.90 11.65
CA GLU A 36 -2.36 2.73 11.22
C GLU A 36 -2.24 1.85 9.99
N LEU A 37 -2.96 0.74 9.98
CA LEU A 37 -2.98 -0.15 8.82
C LEU A 37 -3.54 0.56 7.60
N ASN A 38 -4.59 1.35 7.80
CA ASN A 38 -5.21 2.08 6.71
C ASN A 38 -4.25 3.11 6.09
N LYS A 39 -3.45 3.79 6.91
CA LYS A 39 -2.44 4.72 6.39
C LYS A 39 -1.45 4.03 5.48
N SER A 40 -0.97 2.87 5.88
CA SER A 40 -0.04 2.09 5.08
C SER A 40 -0.69 1.63 3.77
N ILE A 41 -1.92 1.16 3.85
CA ILE A 41 -2.66 0.71 2.67
C ILE A 41 -2.82 1.86 1.67
N ILE A 42 -3.21 3.02 2.15
CA ILE A 42 -3.38 4.20 1.29
C ILE A 42 -2.08 4.59 0.60
N ALA A 43 -0.97 4.59 1.35
CA ALA A 43 0.33 4.95 0.78
C ALA A 43 0.73 4.00 -0.35
N ILE A 44 0.50 2.71 -0.16
CA ILE A 44 0.83 1.70 -1.16
C ILE A 44 -0.10 1.82 -2.37
N GLU A 45 -1.38 2.03 -2.14
CA GLU A 45 -2.34 2.18 -3.22
C GLU A 45 -2.04 3.41 -4.08
N ARG A 46 -1.59 4.49 -3.47
CA ARG A 46 -1.16 5.68 -4.21
C ARG A 46 0.01 5.38 -5.12
N GLU A 47 0.98 4.61 -4.63
CA GLU A 47 2.13 4.24 -5.45
C GLU A 47 1.70 3.37 -6.62
N LEU A 48 0.82 2.42 -6.39
CA LEU A 48 0.30 1.57 -7.45
C LEU A 48 -0.47 2.39 -8.50
N GLU A 49 -1.24 3.36 -8.05
CA GLU A 49 -1.99 4.22 -8.95
C GLU A 49 -1.07 5.08 -9.82
N LEU A 50 0.00 5.61 -9.24
CA LEU A 50 0.99 6.38 -9.99
C LEU A 50 1.65 5.52 -11.07
N ARG A 51 1.91 4.27 -10.77
CA ARG A 51 2.51 3.34 -11.75
C ARG A 51 1.56 3.10 -12.92
N LYS A 52 0.27 2.96 -12.64
CA LYS A 52 -0.72 2.80 -13.70
C LYS A 52 -0.80 4.02 -14.60
N LYS A 53 -0.76 5.22 -14.01
CA LYS A 53 -0.77 6.45 -14.79
C LYS A 53 0.46 6.56 -15.67
N ASN A 54 1.61 6.18 -15.16
CA ASN A 54 2.84 6.22 -15.93
C ASN A 54 2.80 5.25 -17.11
N GLU A 55 2.21 4.09 -16.92
CA GLU A 55 2.04 3.13 -18.02
C GLU A 55 1.17 3.71 -19.12
N TRP A 56 0.12 4.43 -18.75
CA TRP A 56 -0.76 5.05 -19.73
C TRP A 56 -0.04 6.12 -20.55
N ILE A 57 0.83 6.88 -19.93
CA ILE A 57 1.57 7.95 -20.60
C ILE A 57 2.50 7.40 -21.66
N PHE A 58 3.06 6.23 -21.45
CA PHE A 58 3.99 5.64 -22.40
C PHE A 58 3.31 4.86 -23.52
N LEU A 59 2.03 4.72 -23.45
CA LEU A 59 1.26 4.10 -24.51
C LEU A 59 0.67 5.13 -25.45
#